data_5b9b581fa3edad07551a41d7c2270b0c
#
_entry.id   5b9b581fa3edad07551a41d7c2270b0c
#
_cell.length_a   1.000
_cell.length_b   1.000
_cell.length_c   1.000
_cell.angle_alpha   90.00
_cell.angle_beta   90.00
_cell.angle_gamma   90.00
#
_symmetry.space_group_name_H-M   'P 1'
#
loop_
_entity.id
_entity.type
_entity.pdbx_description
1 polymer ?
#
loop_
_entity_poly.entity_id
_entity_poly.type
_entity_poly.pdbx_seq_one_letter_code
_entity_poly.pdbx_strand_id
1 'polypeptide(L)'
;LHDALPISLTVGGSLLQNSKVRKDVLSRGPHSLYMVQDAQLEHALPLDTAKALATAVEKIGFDLLIFGEGSGDLYAQQVGLLVGEILNIPAVNGVSKIISLTADTLTVERELEDETETLSIPLPAVVAVSTDINSPQIPSMKAILGAAKKPVQVWSAADIGFNAEAAWSEQQVAAPKQRER
;
A
#
# COMPACT_ATOMS: atom_id res chain seq x y z
N LEU A 1 17.15 -3.81 -12.36
CA LEU A 1 16.54 -2.85 -11.38
C LEU A 1 17.35 -1.58 -11.15
N HIS A 2 18.50 -1.38 -11.85
CA HIS A 2 19.31 -0.17 -11.62
C HIS A 2 18.59 1.15 -11.97
N ASP A 3 17.53 1.09 -12.77
CA ASP A 3 16.78 2.27 -13.22
C ASP A 3 15.35 2.36 -12.64
N ALA A 4 14.96 1.43 -11.76
CA ALA A 4 13.65 1.49 -11.12
C ALA A 4 13.57 2.68 -10.15
N LEU A 5 12.57 3.54 -10.33
CA LEU A 5 12.28 4.65 -9.44
C LEU A 5 11.12 4.23 -8.51
N PRO A 6 11.40 3.81 -7.27
CA PRO A 6 10.34 3.40 -6.35
C PRO A 6 9.42 4.58 -6.06
N ILE A 7 8.12 4.35 -6.25
CA ILE A 7 7.06 5.32 -6.00
C ILE A 7 6.30 4.87 -4.76
N SER A 8 5.97 5.81 -3.88
CA SER A 8 5.01 5.57 -2.81
C SER A 8 3.63 6.06 -3.26
N LEU A 9 2.60 5.23 -3.09
CA LEU A 9 1.22 5.61 -3.32
C LEU A 9 0.41 5.41 -2.05
N THR A 10 -0.45 6.37 -1.75
CA THR A 10 -1.40 6.27 -0.63
C THR A 10 -2.75 6.85 -1.01
N VAL A 11 -3.81 6.31 -0.42
CA VAL A 11 -5.18 6.82 -0.56
C VAL A 11 -5.78 7.07 0.82
N GLY A 12 -6.63 8.06 0.95
CA GLY A 12 -7.29 8.36 2.23
C GLY A 12 -7.95 9.73 2.26
N GLY A 13 -8.44 10.09 3.43
CA GLY A 13 -9.14 11.35 3.70
C GLY A 13 -8.23 12.46 4.23
N SER A 14 -8.75 13.20 5.20
CA SER A 14 -8.15 14.43 5.74
C SER A 14 -6.78 14.24 6.40
N LEU A 15 -6.48 13.07 6.96
CA LEU A 15 -5.19 12.75 7.59
C LEU A 15 -4.01 12.89 6.63
N LEU A 16 -4.22 12.70 5.34
CA LEU A 16 -3.17 12.86 4.32
C LEU A 16 -2.71 14.31 4.12
N GLN A 17 -3.40 15.29 4.70
CA GLN A 17 -2.98 16.71 4.66
C GLN A 17 -1.75 16.99 5.53
N ASN A 18 -1.43 16.08 6.46
CA ASN A 18 -0.33 16.27 7.38
C ASN A 18 1.04 16.20 6.67
N SER A 19 1.71 17.35 6.57
CA SER A 19 3.02 17.47 5.90
C SER A 19 4.14 16.66 6.58
N LYS A 20 4.01 16.36 7.87
CA LYS A 20 4.98 15.55 8.62
C LYS A 20 4.94 14.09 8.13
N VAL A 21 3.74 13.55 7.92
CA VAL A 21 3.55 12.19 7.38
C VAL A 21 4.16 12.06 5.99
N ARG A 22 3.92 13.04 5.11
CA ARG A 22 4.51 13.07 3.76
C ARG A 22 6.05 13.04 3.80
N LYS A 23 6.65 13.85 4.66
CA LYS A 23 8.11 13.89 4.82
C LYS A 23 8.66 12.60 5.39
N ASP A 24 7.96 11.97 6.34
CA ASP A 24 8.37 10.70 6.91
C ASP A 24 8.42 9.60 5.84
N VAL A 25 7.37 9.44 5.06
CA VAL A 25 7.33 8.48 3.94
C VAL A 25 8.47 8.75 2.95
N LEU A 26 8.62 9.99 2.47
CA LEU A 26 9.62 10.36 1.47
C LEU A 26 11.07 10.22 1.97
N SER A 27 11.30 10.31 3.27
CA SER A 27 12.63 10.11 3.88
C SER A 27 13.09 8.66 3.87
N ARG A 28 12.17 7.70 3.71
CA ARG A 28 12.44 6.25 3.76
C ARG A 28 12.85 5.62 2.43
N GLY A 29 13.02 6.41 1.38
CA GLY A 29 13.60 5.91 0.14
C GLY A 29 12.86 6.22 -1.15
N PRO A 30 11.52 6.32 -1.21
CA PRO A 30 10.82 6.49 -2.47
C PRO A 30 11.29 7.75 -3.21
N HIS A 31 11.28 7.69 -4.54
CA HIS A 31 11.62 8.80 -5.41
C HIS A 31 10.55 9.90 -5.37
N SER A 32 9.29 9.50 -5.36
CA SER A 32 8.12 10.37 -5.35
C SER A 32 6.98 9.79 -4.51
N LEU A 33 6.02 10.64 -4.18
CA LEU A 33 4.80 10.27 -3.46
C LEU A 33 3.58 10.69 -4.28
N TYR A 34 2.71 9.74 -4.56
CA TYR A 34 1.37 9.97 -5.10
C TYR A 34 0.33 9.78 -3.99
N MET A 35 -0.64 10.66 -3.95
CA MET A 35 -1.66 10.66 -2.91
C MET A 35 -3.03 10.84 -3.56
N VAL A 36 -3.96 9.95 -3.30
CA VAL A 36 -5.38 10.18 -3.59
C VAL A 36 -6.04 10.62 -2.31
N GLN A 37 -6.37 11.90 -2.24
CA GLN A 37 -6.95 12.53 -1.06
C GLN A 37 -8.36 13.01 -1.37
N ASP A 38 -9.35 12.35 -0.77
CA ASP A 38 -10.76 12.69 -0.97
C ASP A 38 -11.58 12.36 0.28
N ALA A 39 -12.63 13.12 0.54
CA ALA A 39 -13.55 12.87 1.65
C ALA A 39 -14.26 11.51 1.54
N GLN A 40 -14.48 10.99 0.33
CA GLN A 40 -15.06 9.67 0.10
C GLN A 40 -14.18 8.54 0.66
N LEU A 41 -12.90 8.79 0.91
CA LEU A 41 -11.93 7.81 1.41
C LEU A 41 -11.67 7.94 2.92
N GLU A 42 -12.39 8.83 3.63
CA GLU A 42 -12.17 9.07 5.08
C GLU A 42 -12.41 7.80 5.91
N HIS A 43 -13.42 7.00 5.54
CA HIS A 43 -13.79 5.77 6.23
C HIS A 43 -13.86 4.58 5.27
N ALA A 44 -13.01 4.59 4.24
CA ALA A 44 -13.01 3.56 3.21
C ALA A 44 -12.70 2.17 3.80
N LEU A 45 -13.51 1.19 3.44
CA LEU A 45 -13.24 -0.22 3.72
C LEU A 45 -12.15 -0.78 2.79
N PRO A 46 -11.61 -1.96 3.09
CA PRO A 46 -10.56 -2.57 2.27
C PRO A 46 -10.86 -2.63 0.77
N LEU A 47 -12.11 -2.92 0.39
CA LEU A 47 -12.51 -2.98 -1.02
C LEU A 47 -12.48 -1.61 -1.70
N ASP A 48 -13.00 -0.56 -1.05
CA ASP A 48 -12.99 0.79 -1.63
C ASP A 48 -11.56 1.34 -1.69
N THR A 49 -10.75 1.06 -0.67
CA THR A 49 -9.32 1.36 -0.65
C THR A 49 -8.61 0.67 -1.82
N ALA A 50 -8.90 -0.62 -2.04
CA ALA A 50 -8.29 -1.39 -3.13
C ALA A 50 -8.72 -0.88 -4.51
N LYS A 51 -9.99 -0.54 -4.71
CA LYS A 51 -10.49 0.07 -5.96
C LYS A 51 -9.80 1.39 -6.26
N ALA A 52 -9.69 2.28 -5.27
CA ALA A 52 -9.01 3.57 -5.43
C ALA A 52 -7.52 3.39 -5.75
N LEU A 53 -6.83 2.45 -5.07
CA LEU A 53 -5.43 2.13 -5.35
C LEU A 53 -5.26 1.53 -6.75
N ALA A 54 -6.08 0.57 -7.15
CA ALA A 54 -6.04 -0.04 -8.47
C ALA A 54 -6.18 1.01 -9.58
N THR A 55 -7.19 1.87 -9.50
CA THR A 55 -7.38 2.96 -10.46
C THR A 55 -6.20 3.93 -10.51
N ALA A 56 -5.62 4.24 -9.35
CA ALA A 56 -4.47 5.14 -9.28
C ALA A 56 -3.19 4.51 -9.88
N VAL A 57 -2.92 3.22 -9.62
CA VAL A 57 -1.72 2.56 -10.17
C VAL A 57 -1.80 2.35 -11.68
N GLU A 58 -2.99 2.10 -12.23
CA GLU A 58 -3.19 2.07 -13.69
C GLU A 58 -2.83 3.41 -14.36
N LYS A 59 -3.16 4.53 -13.70
CA LYS A 59 -2.81 5.86 -14.18
C LYS A 59 -1.31 6.16 -14.10
N ILE A 60 -0.61 5.61 -13.10
CA ILE A 60 0.83 5.79 -12.92
C ILE A 60 1.62 4.88 -13.87
N GLY A 61 1.16 3.65 -14.06
CA GLY A 61 1.91 2.55 -14.65
C GLY A 61 2.85 1.89 -13.62
N PHE A 62 2.98 0.57 -13.70
CA PHE A 62 3.77 -0.21 -12.74
C PHE A 62 4.19 -1.56 -13.32
N ASP A 63 5.24 -2.14 -12.74
CA ASP A 63 5.68 -3.51 -12.99
C ASP A 63 5.47 -4.39 -11.77
N LEU A 64 5.65 -3.83 -10.56
CA LEU A 64 5.50 -4.54 -9.30
C LEU A 64 4.83 -3.64 -8.26
N LEU A 65 3.80 -4.15 -7.61
CA LEU A 65 3.14 -3.52 -6.47
C LEU A 65 3.52 -4.23 -5.18
N ILE A 66 4.05 -3.48 -4.22
CA ILE A 66 4.43 -3.99 -2.90
C ILE A 66 3.53 -3.37 -1.85
N PHE A 67 2.84 -4.21 -1.10
CA PHE A 67 2.01 -3.86 0.04
C PHE A 67 2.59 -4.43 1.33
N GLY A 68 2.26 -3.85 2.47
CA GLY A 68 2.34 -4.57 3.73
C GLY A 68 1.22 -5.61 3.81
N GLU A 69 1.44 -6.74 4.46
CA GLU A 69 0.43 -7.79 4.58
C GLU A 69 -0.81 -7.37 5.37
N GLY A 70 -0.65 -6.47 6.34
CA GLY A 70 -1.78 -6.00 7.15
C GLY A 70 -1.46 -4.70 7.89
N SER A 71 -2.51 -3.95 8.22
CA SER A 71 -2.41 -2.72 9.01
C SER A 71 -2.35 -3.04 10.52
N GLY A 72 -1.70 -2.16 11.29
CA GLY A 72 -1.54 -2.36 12.73
C GLY A 72 -2.83 -2.26 13.55
N ASP A 73 -3.93 -1.81 12.96
CA ASP A 73 -5.24 -1.67 13.60
C ASP A 73 -6.17 -2.87 13.33
N LEU A 74 -6.58 -3.08 12.08
CA LEU A 74 -7.55 -4.12 11.70
C LEU A 74 -6.90 -5.44 11.30
N TYR A 75 -5.66 -5.41 10.82
CA TYR A 75 -4.92 -6.56 10.29
C TYR A 75 -5.75 -7.43 9.32
N ALA A 76 -6.53 -6.78 8.44
CA ALA A 76 -7.46 -7.47 7.58
C ALA A 76 -6.79 -8.28 6.46
N GLN A 77 -5.54 -8.00 6.11
CA GLN A 77 -4.72 -8.67 5.09
C GLN A 77 -5.38 -8.74 3.69
N GLN A 78 -6.22 -7.78 3.35
CA GLN A 78 -7.08 -7.85 2.17
C GLN A 78 -6.65 -6.93 1.03
N VAL A 79 -6.18 -5.71 1.33
CA VAL A 79 -6.05 -4.64 0.34
C VAL A 79 -5.15 -5.03 -0.83
N GLY A 80 -3.95 -5.58 -0.57
CA GLY A 80 -3.03 -5.99 -1.63
C GLY A 80 -3.61 -7.08 -2.53
N LEU A 81 -4.25 -8.10 -1.93
CA LEU A 81 -4.89 -9.19 -2.68
C LEU A 81 -6.08 -8.71 -3.52
N LEU A 82 -6.89 -7.82 -2.96
CA LEU A 82 -8.01 -7.20 -3.69
C LEU A 82 -7.53 -6.34 -4.87
N VAL A 83 -6.44 -5.63 -4.71
CA VAL A 83 -5.83 -4.87 -5.83
C VAL A 83 -5.39 -5.81 -6.94
N GLY A 84 -4.73 -6.93 -6.60
CA GLY A 84 -4.34 -7.93 -7.58
C GLY A 84 -5.54 -8.52 -8.34
N GLU A 85 -6.62 -8.85 -7.64
CA GLU A 85 -7.86 -9.34 -8.24
C GLU A 85 -8.52 -8.30 -9.15
N ILE A 86 -8.63 -7.05 -8.71
CA ILE A 86 -9.21 -5.95 -9.51
C ILE A 86 -8.41 -5.73 -10.80
N LEU A 87 -7.08 -5.80 -10.72
CA LEU A 87 -6.17 -5.61 -11.86
C LEU A 87 -6.01 -6.89 -12.70
N ASN A 88 -6.58 -8.02 -12.26
CA ASN A 88 -6.45 -9.34 -12.89
C ASN A 88 -4.98 -9.75 -13.09
N ILE A 89 -4.15 -9.56 -12.07
CA ILE A 89 -2.73 -9.94 -12.04
C ILE A 89 -2.42 -10.83 -10.83
N PRO A 90 -1.34 -11.62 -10.87
CA PRO A 90 -0.93 -12.45 -9.74
C PRO A 90 -0.74 -11.64 -8.47
N ALA A 91 -1.26 -12.15 -7.35
CA ALA A 91 -1.11 -11.56 -6.03
C ALA A 91 -0.71 -12.61 -5.00
N VAL A 92 0.34 -12.33 -4.21
CA VAL A 92 0.85 -13.25 -3.19
C VAL A 92 0.96 -12.53 -1.85
N ASN A 93 0.40 -13.15 -0.80
CA ASN A 93 0.47 -12.67 0.58
C ASN A 93 1.55 -13.40 1.38
N GLY A 94 1.98 -12.82 2.51
CA GLY A 94 2.92 -13.45 3.45
C GLY A 94 4.35 -13.56 2.91
N VAL A 95 4.75 -12.68 1.99
CA VAL A 95 6.09 -12.71 1.41
C VAL A 95 7.11 -12.25 2.45
N SER A 96 7.98 -13.18 2.86
CA SER A 96 9.05 -12.94 3.85
C SER A 96 10.40 -12.62 3.20
N LYS A 97 10.58 -12.96 1.90
CA LYS A 97 11.83 -12.70 1.20
C LYS A 97 11.66 -12.57 -0.31
N ILE A 98 12.37 -11.62 -0.90
CA ILE A 98 12.55 -11.51 -2.34
C ILE A 98 13.89 -12.19 -2.70
N ILE A 99 13.83 -13.29 -3.46
CA ILE A 99 15.01 -14.05 -3.86
C ILE A 99 15.66 -13.43 -5.10
N SER A 100 14.84 -13.18 -6.12
CA SER A 100 15.33 -12.60 -7.38
C SER A 100 14.21 -11.85 -8.11
N LEU A 101 14.62 -10.91 -8.94
CA LEU A 101 13.74 -10.16 -9.82
C LEU A 101 14.43 -9.97 -11.17
N THR A 102 13.77 -10.42 -12.22
CA THR A 102 14.16 -10.25 -13.62
C THR A 102 13.21 -9.26 -14.32
N ALA A 103 13.31 -9.09 -15.63
CA ALA A 103 12.38 -8.26 -16.39
C ALA A 103 10.94 -8.80 -16.36
N ASP A 104 10.77 -10.12 -16.31
CA ASP A 104 9.49 -10.79 -16.53
C ASP A 104 9.02 -11.61 -15.30
N THR A 105 9.88 -11.81 -14.30
CA THR A 105 9.62 -12.78 -13.24
C THR A 105 10.17 -12.31 -11.90
N LEU A 106 9.36 -12.43 -10.87
CA LEU A 106 9.72 -12.26 -9.47
C LEU A 106 9.74 -13.62 -8.78
N THR A 107 10.83 -13.94 -8.07
CA THR A 107 10.92 -15.14 -7.22
C THR A 107 10.94 -14.72 -5.76
N VAL A 108 10.04 -15.29 -4.97
CA VAL A 108 9.85 -14.97 -3.54
C VAL A 108 9.77 -16.22 -2.69
N GLU A 109 10.09 -16.07 -1.41
CA GLU A 109 9.69 -17.00 -0.35
C GLU A 109 8.51 -16.40 0.40
N ARG A 110 7.53 -17.25 0.74
CA ARG A 110 6.47 -16.91 1.68
C ARG A 110 6.39 -17.95 2.78
N GLU A 111 6.02 -17.50 3.96
CA GLU A 111 5.78 -18.36 5.10
C GLU A 111 4.32 -18.75 5.20
N LEU A 112 4.07 -20.02 5.34
CA LEU A 112 2.79 -20.62 5.71
C LEU A 112 2.89 -21.13 7.15
N GLU A 113 1.80 -21.67 7.70
CA GLU A 113 1.73 -22.08 9.10
C GLU A 113 2.81 -23.11 9.47
N ASP A 114 3.05 -24.10 8.61
CA ASP A 114 3.98 -25.22 8.85
C ASP A 114 5.10 -25.35 7.82
N GLU A 115 5.13 -24.49 6.79
CA GLU A 115 6.09 -24.61 5.69
C GLU A 115 6.45 -23.28 5.05
N THR A 116 7.57 -23.27 4.33
CA THR A 116 8.00 -22.14 3.50
C THR A 116 7.88 -22.54 2.04
N GLU A 117 7.21 -21.71 1.24
CA GLU A 117 7.10 -21.90 -0.20
C GLU A 117 8.00 -20.96 -0.96
N THR A 118 8.61 -21.48 -2.04
CA THR A 118 9.28 -20.65 -3.05
C THR A 118 8.39 -20.54 -4.28
N LEU A 119 8.02 -19.32 -4.64
CA LEU A 119 7.13 -19.04 -5.76
C LEU A 119 7.84 -18.23 -6.85
N SER A 120 7.60 -18.61 -8.10
CA SER A 120 8.00 -17.84 -9.29
C SER A 120 6.75 -17.19 -9.89
N ILE A 121 6.71 -15.86 -9.93
CA ILE A 121 5.53 -15.07 -10.25
C ILE A 121 5.82 -14.25 -11.50
N PRO A 122 5.01 -14.33 -12.57
CA PRO A 122 5.17 -13.46 -13.72
C PRO A 122 4.80 -12.01 -13.37
N LEU A 123 5.51 -11.05 -13.97
CA LEU A 123 5.19 -9.63 -13.86
C LEU A 123 4.20 -9.19 -14.96
N PRO A 124 3.35 -8.18 -14.73
CA PRO A 124 3.20 -7.43 -13.46
C PRO A 124 2.55 -8.25 -12.35
N ALA A 125 2.90 -7.94 -11.10
CA ALA A 125 2.42 -8.68 -9.93
C ALA A 125 2.19 -7.81 -8.69
N VAL A 126 1.44 -8.34 -7.74
CA VAL A 126 1.28 -7.79 -6.38
C VAL A 126 1.92 -8.73 -5.37
N VAL A 127 2.68 -8.17 -4.44
CA VAL A 127 3.14 -8.89 -3.25
C VAL A 127 2.76 -8.12 -1.99
N ALA A 128 2.23 -8.84 -1.00
CA ALA A 128 2.02 -8.31 0.34
C ALA A 128 3.07 -8.93 1.27
N VAL A 129 3.97 -8.07 1.77
CA VAL A 129 5.15 -8.50 2.50
C VAL A 129 4.91 -8.51 4.00
N SER A 130 5.48 -9.52 4.68
CA SER A 130 5.51 -9.59 6.14
C SER A 130 6.50 -8.58 6.73
N THR A 131 6.44 -8.37 8.04
CA THR A 131 7.37 -7.49 8.75
C THR A 131 8.80 -8.00 8.74
N ASP A 132 9.00 -9.28 8.45
CA ASP A 132 10.31 -9.96 8.45
C ASP A 132 11.06 -9.78 7.13
N ILE A 133 10.44 -9.17 6.11
CA ILE A 133 11.03 -8.92 4.80
C ILE A 133 12.37 -8.17 4.88
N ASN A 134 12.50 -7.26 5.83
CA ASN A 134 13.75 -6.56 6.14
C ASN A 134 13.71 -5.88 7.52
N SER A 135 14.89 -5.41 7.97
CA SER A 135 15.00 -4.53 9.13
C SER A 135 14.90 -3.07 8.66
N PRO A 136 13.85 -2.31 9.06
CA PRO A 136 13.66 -0.93 8.62
C PRO A 136 14.81 -0.04 9.10
N GLN A 137 15.41 0.71 8.18
CA GLN A 137 16.45 1.66 8.50
C GLN A 137 15.87 2.99 9.00
N ILE A 138 16.51 3.55 10.04
CA ILE A 138 16.18 4.91 10.49
C ILE A 138 16.71 5.90 9.44
N PRO A 139 15.86 6.81 8.92
CA PRO A 139 16.30 7.79 7.93
C PRO A 139 17.41 8.69 8.47
N SER A 140 18.47 8.89 7.68
CA SER A 140 19.52 9.83 8.01
C SER A 140 19.02 11.29 7.98
N MET A 141 19.70 12.21 8.66
CA MET A 141 19.38 13.65 8.62
C MET A 141 19.37 14.17 7.17
N LYS A 142 20.29 13.71 6.33
CA LYS A 142 20.34 14.06 4.90
C LYS A 142 19.08 13.58 4.16
N ALA A 143 18.60 12.38 4.45
CA ALA A 143 17.38 11.83 3.85
C ALA A 143 16.13 12.63 4.29
N ILE A 144 16.04 12.99 5.58
CA ILE A 144 14.95 13.80 6.13
C ILE A 144 14.90 15.19 5.48
N LEU A 145 16.05 15.86 5.38
CA LEU A 145 16.13 17.18 4.72
C LEU A 145 15.86 17.09 3.21
N GLY A 146 16.34 16.03 2.57
CA GLY A 146 16.12 15.78 1.14
C GLY A 146 14.66 15.46 0.80
N ALA A 147 13.90 14.87 1.73
CA ALA A 147 12.50 14.51 1.54
C ALA A 147 11.60 15.69 1.12
N ALA A 148 11.89 16.89 1.64
CA ALA A 148 11.13 18.10 1.30
C ALA A 148 11.27 18.54 -0.17
N LYS A 149 12.26 18.02 -0.90
CA LYS A 149 12.55 18.37 -2.30
C LYS A 149 11.99 17.31 -3.28
N LYS A 150 11.52 16.19 -2.77
CA LYS A 150 10.99 15.10 -3.62
C LYS A 150 9.61 15.44 -4.16
N PRO A 151 9.27 14.99 -5.39
CA PRO A 151 7.98 15.23 -5.99
C PRO A 151 6.82 14.65 -5.17
N VAL A 152 5.76 15.43 -5.03
CA VAL A 152 4.49 14.99 -4.43
C VAL A 152 3.38 15.35 -5.39
N GLN A 153 2.62 14.34 -5.82
CA GLN A 153 1.41 14.50 -6.63
C GLN A 153 0.19 14.21 -5.77
N VAL A 154 -0.76 15.14 -5.73
CA VAL A 154 -2.02 14.97 -5.01
C VAL A 154 -3.15 14.94 -6.02
N TRP A 155 -3.99 13.91 -5.95
CA TRP A 155 -5.18 13.71 -6.75
C TRP A 155 -6.42 13.66 -5.87
N SER A 156 -7.55 14.12 -6.39
CA SER A 156 -8.88 13.79 -5.87
C SER A 156 -9.36 12.43 -6.40
N ALA A 157 -10.46 11.92 -5.87
CA ALA A 157 -11.12 10.74 -6.41
C ALA A 157 -11.52 10.93 -7.89
N ALA A 158 -12.01 12.13 -8.24
CA ALA A 158 -12.39 12.47 -9.61
C ALA A 158 -11.19 12.47 -10.57
N ASP A 159 -10.00 12.90 -10.13
CA ASP A 159 -8.79 12.91 -10.96
C ASP A 159 -8.35 11.53 -11.41
N ILE A 160 -8.69 10.49 -10.65
CA ILE A 160 -8.43 9.08 -10.98
C ILE A 160 -9.66 8.36 -11.54
N GLY A 161 -10.81 9.02 -11.66
CA GLY A 161 -12.05 8.40 -12.12
C GLY A 161 -12.70 7.45 -11.09
N PHE A 162 -12.32 7.57 -9.81
CA PHE A 162 -12.89 6.77 -8.73
C PHE A 162 -14.14 7.42 -8.16
N ASN A 163 -15.17 6.60 -7.91
CA ASN A 163 -16.36 6.98 -7.18
C ASN A 163 -16.68 5.90 -6.16
N ALA A 164 -16.70 6.25 -4.87
CA ALA A 164 -17.05 5.30 -3.83
C ALA A 164 -18.57 5.02 -3.93
N GLU A 165 -18.90 3.78 -4.23
CA GLU A 165 -20.25 3.27 -4.04
C GLU A 165 -20.40 2.89 -2.57
N ALA A 166 -21.01 3.75 -1.78
CA ALA A 166 -21.26 3.48 -0.37
C ALA A 166 -22.20 2.28 -0.22
N ALA A 167 -21.65 1.09 -0.12
CA ALA A 167 -22.41 -0.13 0.17
C ALA A 167 -22.84 -0.21 1.65
N TRP A 168 -22.38 0.70 2.49
CA TRP A 168 -22.66 0.74 3.93
C TRP A 168 -22.64 2.19 4.44
N SER A 169 -23.32 2.42 5.57
CA SER A 169 -23.25 3.68 6.30
C SER A 169 -23.08 3.40 7.80
N GLU A 170 -22.22 4.18 8.43
CA GLU A 170 -22.07 4.13 9.88
C GLU A 170 -23.30 4.79 10.52
N GLN A 171 -24.00 4.07 11.39
CA GLN A 171 -25.18 4.60 12.11
C GLN A 171 -24.83 5.12 13.49
N GLN A 172 -23.95 4.43 14.22
CA GLN A 172 -23.54 4.82 15.56
C GLN A 172 -22.22 4.16 15.96
N VAL A 173 -21.32 4.94 16.53
CA VAL A 173 -20.12 4.46 17.24
C VAL A 173 -20.28 4.79 18.72
N ALA A 174 -20.15 3.78 19.59
CA ALA A 174 -20.19 3.95 21.03
C ALA A 174 -19.10 3.08 21.69
N ALA A 175 -18.53 3.57 22.78
CA ALA A 175 -17.64 2.77 23.60
C ALA A 175 -18.40 1.55 24.14
N PRO A 176 -17.79 0.36 24.20
CA PRO A 176 -18.42 -0.82 24.78
C PRO A 176 -18.75 -0.57 26.25
N LYS A 177 -19.95 -1.01 26.68
CA LYS A 177 -20.34 -0.92 28.10
C LYS A 177 -19.35 -1.71 28.94
N GLN A 178 -18.77 -1.06 29.96
CA GLN A 178 -17.95 -1.77 30.94
C GLN A 178 -18.83 -2.80 31.68
N ARG A 179 -18.32 -4.03 31.76
CA ARG A 179 -18.96 -5.05 32.61
C ARG A 179 -18.77 -4.62 34.06
N GLU A 180 -19.87 -4.48 34.80
CA GLU A 180 -19.82 -4.39 36.25
C GLU A 180 -19.19 -5.67 36.77
N ARG A 181 -18.19 -5.53 37.67
CA ARG A 181 -17.53 -6.65 38.34
C ARG A 181 -18.28 -7.02 39.62
#